data_154b04766c5c0877a0829b12c5449d4f
#
_entry.id   154b04766c5c0877a0829b12c5449d4f
#
_cell.length_a   1.000
_cell.length_b   1.000
_cell.length_c   1.000
_cell.angle_alpha   90.00
_cell.angle_beta   90.00
_cell.angle_gamma   90.00
#
_symmetry.space_group_name_H-M   'P 1'
#
loop_
_entity.id
_entity.type
_entity.pdbx_description
1 polymer ?
#
loop_
_entity_poly.entity_id
_entity_poly.type
_entity_poly.pdbx_seq_one_letter_code
_entity_poly.pdbx_strand_id
1 'polypeptide(L)'
;MIIYFSGTGNTRWAATTLSEKTGEKLIDITDIAGTDVSYKLEEGERLGFCFPVHGWRPPLIVRNFIRRLSIINAEGHYCYVLCTTGDNVGEAVDIFERDLKRIGVHLDSAFSLIMPESYVGLPFMDVDTRDKEKQKKEKATEDLERFTDMIMKRQTGVKDLVIGRWPKINSRIIGSIFVKHLITDK
;
A
#
# COMPACT_ATOMS: atom_id res chain seq x y z
N MET A 1 13.41 -5.15 -3.74
CA MET A 1 12.48 -5.97 -2.90
C MET A 1 11.12 -5.31 -2.78
N ILE A 2 10.05 -6.11 -2.56
CA ILE A 2 8.69 -5.64 -2.29
C ILE A 2 8.27 -6.09 -0.90
N ILE A 3 7.97 -5.16 -0.01
CA ILE A 3 7.48 -5.41 1.35
C ILE A 3 5.97 -5.18 1.34
N TYR A 4 5.18 -6.18 1.72
CA TYR A 4 3.73 -6.05 1.62
C TYR A 4 2.98 -6.54 2.86
N PHE A 5 1.77 -6.02 3.03
CA PHE A 5 0.75 -6.52 3.94
C PHE A 5 -0.55 -6.73 3.18
N SER A 6 -1.24 -7.85 3.42
CA SER A 6 -2.54 -8.14 2.81
C SER A 6 -3.51 -8.73 3.82
N GLY A 7 -4.66 -8.10 4.02
CA GLY A 7 -5.73 -8.64 4.86
C GLY A 7 -6.61 -9.67 4.14
N THR A 8 -7.08 -9.35 2.93
CA THR A 8 -8.12 -10.11 2.21
C THR A 8 -7.64 -10.69 0.86
N GLY A 9 -6.37 -10.54 0.51
CA GLY A 9 -5.78 -11.10 -0.69
C GLY A 9 -5.55 -10.12 -1.84
N ASN A 10 -6.30 -9.02 -1.95
CA ASN A 10 -6.16 -8.06 -3.04
C ASN A 10 -4.73 -7.50 -3.16
N THR A 11 -4.15 -7.07 -2.04
CA THR A 11 -2.77 -6.56 -2.03
C THR A 11 -1.75 -7.67 -2.31
N ARG A 12 -1.97 -8.89 -1.81
CA ARG A 12 -1.10 -10.04 -2.12
C ARG A 12 -1.07 -10.30 -3.62
N TRP A 13 -2.22 -10.32 -4.27
CA TRP A 13 -2.30 -10.47 -5.72
C TRP A 13 -1.47 -9.39 -6.45
N ALA A 14 -1.65 -8.13 -6.10
CA ALA A 14 -0.90 -7.03 -6.74
C ALA A 14 0.62 -7.13 -6.48
N ALA A 15 1.03 -7.40 -5.24
CA ALA A 15 2.44 -7.54 -4.87
C ALA A 15 3.10 -8.75 -5.53
N THR A 16 2.40 -9.89 -5.63
CA THR A 16 2.90 -11.09 -6.32
C THR A 16 3.05 -10.84 -7.81
N THR A 17 2.05 -10.22 -8.45
CA THR A 17 2.12 -9.87 -9.88
C THR A 17 3.28 -8.91 -10.17
N LEU A 18 3.50 -7.90 -9.30
CA LEU A 18 4.67 -7.02 -9.42
C LEU A 18 5.98 -7.80 -9.27
N SER A 19 6.08 -8.66 -8.25
CA SER A 19 7.27 -9.48 -8.00
C SER A 19 7.62 -10.35 -9.20
N GLU A 20 6.64 -11.02 -9.78
CA GLU A 20 6.80 -11.87 -10.97
C GLU A 20 7.29 -11.07 -12.19
N LYS A 21 6.76 -9.87 -12.40
CA LYS A 21 7.13 -9.02 -13.54
C LYS A 21 8.47 -8.29 -13.36
N THR A 22 8.84 -7.96 -12.12
CA THR A 22 10.03 -7.15 -11.81
C THR A 22 11.21 -8.00 -11.35
N GLY A 23 11.00 -9.26 -10.98
CA GLY A 23 11.99 -10.15 -10.39
C GLY A 23 12.35 -9.79 -8.93
N GLU A 24 11.61 -8.89 -8.30
CA GLU A 24 11.90 -8.41 -6.94
C GLU A 24 11.44 -9.41 -5.88
N LYS A 25 12.28 -9.61 -4.85
CA LYS A 25 11.95 -10.46 -3.70
C LYS A 25 10.72 -9.93 -2.97
N LEU A 26 9.80 -10.83 -2.62
CA LEU A 26 8.59 -10.53 -1.86
C LEU A 26 8.79 -10.81 -0.37
N ILE A 27 8.35 -9.88 0.49
CA ILE A 27 8.45 -9.99 1.95
C ILE A 27 7.07 -9.66 2.54
N ASP A 28 6.47 -10.63 3.23
CA ASP A 28 5.21 -10.43 3.95
C ASP A 28 5.52 -9.83 5.34
N ILE A 29 4.90 -8.70 5.66
CA ILE A 29 5.05 -8.05 6.97
C ILE A 29 4.57 -8.98 8.10
N THR A 30 3.58 -9.83 7.86
CA THR A 30 3.03 -10.73 8.88
C THR A 30 4.04 -11.75 9.38
N ASP A 31 5.00 -12.16 8.54
CA ASP A 31 6.04 -13.13 8.90
C ASP A 31 7.11 -12.55 9.82
N ILE A 32 7.23 -11.21 9.85
CA ILE A 32 8.29 -10.48 10.57
C ILE A 32 7.72 -9.39 11.50
N ALA A 33 6.39 -9.39 11.71
CA ALA A 33 5.75 -8.41 12.56
C ALA A 33 6.24 -8.52 14.02
N GLY A 34 6.54 -7.37 14.61
CA GLY A 34 7.00 -7.30 16.01
C GLY A 34 8.50 -7.41 16.20
N THR A 35 9.30 -7.66 15.15
CA THR A 35 10.76 -7.66 15.20
C THR A 35 11.35 -6.39 14.61
N ASP A 36 12.53 -5.99 15.07
CA ASP A 36 13.34 -4.99 14.41
C ASP A 36 14.05 -5.65 13.24
N VAL A 37 13.92 -5.04 12.05
CA VAL A 37 14.50 -5.58 10.81
C VAL A 37 15.39 -4.55 10.16
N SER A 38 16.51 -5.01 9.61
CA SER A 38 17.44 -4.18 8.88
C SER A 38 17.75 -4.82 7.54
N TYR A 39 17.62 -4.04 6.47
CA TYR A 39 17.95 -4.46 5.12
C TYR A 39 19.02 -3.56 4.52
N LYS A 40 19.87 -4.17 3.73
CA LYS A 40 20.79 -3.49 2.81
C LYS A 40 20.34 -3.83 1.40
N LEU A 41 20.10 -2.80 0.60
CA LEU A 41 19.69 -2.96 -0.79
C LEU A 41 20.92 -3.25 -1.67
N GLU A 42 20.76 -4.15 -2.63
CA GLU A 42 21.76 -4.41 -3.65
C GLU A 42 21.81 -3.26 -4.67
N GLU A 43 22.93 -3.12 -5.35
CA GLU A 43 23.08 -2.10 -6.39
C GLU A 43 21.95 -2.22 -7.43
N GLY A 44 21.26 -1.11 -7.68
CA GLY A 44 20.13 -1.11 -8.59
C GLY A 44 18.85 -1.75 -8.08
N GLU A 45 18.80 -2.23 -6.85
CA GLU A 45 17.55 -2.75 -6.27
C GLU A 45 16.54 -1.62 -6.00
N ARG A 46 15.27 -1.90 -6.24
CA ARG A 46 14.14 -1.00 -5.89
C ARG A 46 13.54 -1.43 -4.55
N LEU A 47 12.98 -0.46 -3.83
CA LEU A 47 12.25 -0.67 -2.58
C LEU A 47 10.76 -0.39 -2.80
N GLY A 48 9.96 -1.45 -2.86
CA GLY A 48 8.51 -1.37 -3.02
C GLY A 48 7.76 -1.62 -1.72
N PHE A 49 6.66 -0.91 -1.54
CA PHE A 49 5.72 -1.16 -0.45
C PHE A 49 4.32 -1.36 -1.02
N CYS A 50 3.63 -2.44 -0.59
CA CYS A 50 2.26 -2.70 -1.00
C CYS A 50 1.36 -2.93 0.22
N PHE A 51 0.26 -2.19 0.36
CA PHE A 51 -0.68 -2.37 1.48
C PHE A 51 -2.10 -1.91 1.13
N PRO A 52 -3.12 -2.48 1.82
CA PRO A 52 -4.49 -2.00 1.67
C PRO A 52 -4.70 -0.71 2.46
N VAL A 53 -5.64 0.10 1.99
CA VAL A 53 -6.06 1.30 2.75
C VAL A 53 -7.11 0.90 3.78
N HIS A 54 -6.86 1.20 5.05
CA HIS A 54 -7.81 1.00 6.14
C HIS A 54 -8.29 2.35 6.70
N GLY A 55 -9.55 2.69 6.50
CA GLY A 55 -10.11 3.96 6.96
C GLY A 55 -9.31 5.16 6.44
N TRP A 56 -8.95 5.17 5.15
CA TRP A 56 -8.15 6.22 4.48
C TRP A 56 -6.75 6.44 5.07
N ARG A 57 -6.19 5.41 5.72
CA ARG A 57 -4.86 5.43 6.36
C ARG A 57 -4.10 4.14 6.05
N PRO A 58 -2.76 4.11 6.19
CA PRO A 58 -2.04 2.85 6.21
C PRO A 58 -2.48 2.01 7.42
N PRO A 59 -2.56 0.68 7.30
CA PRO A 59 -2.83 -0.22 8.41
C PRO A 59 -1.86 -0.01 9.58
N LEU A 60 -2.32 -0.21 10.82
CA LEU A 60 -1.45 -0.05 12.01
C LEU A 60 -0.24 -0.99 11.96
N ILE A 61 -0.43 -2.23 11.50
CA ILE A 61 0.68 -3.20 11.34
C ILE A 61 1.76 -2.66 10.39
N VAL A 62 1.38 -2.04 9.28
CA VAL A 62 2.32 -1.41 8.33
C VAL A 62 3.07 -0.26 9.01
N ARG A 63 2.36 0.63 9.70
CA ARG A 63 2.97 1.77 10.40
C ARG A 63 3.90 1.33 11.54
N ASN A 64 3.52 0.29 12.29
CA ASN A 64 4.35 -0.27 13.34
C ASN A 64 5.59 -0.95 12.77
N PHE A 65 5.46 -1.64 11.64
CA PHE A 65 6.58 -2.22 10.92
C PHE A 65 7.57 -1.14 10.45
N ILE A 66 7.11 -0.05 9.80
CA ILE A 66 8.00 1.03 9.34
C ILE A 66 8.81 1.64 10.49
N ARG A 67 8.26 1.75 11.69
CA ARG A 67 9.00 2.27 12.86
C ARG A 67 10.16 1.39 13.31
N ARG A 68 10.17 0.10 12.94
CA ARG A 68 11.18 -0.91 13.27
C ARG A 68 12.05 -1.28 12.08
N LEU A 69 11.76 -0.71 10.91
CA LEU A 69 12.50 -0.94 9.69
C LEU A 69 13.72 -0.01 9.62
N SER A 70 14.86 -0.58 9.30
CA SER A 70 16.07 0.16 8.92
C SER A 70 16.49 -0.25 7.51
N ILE A 71 16.67 0.74 6.63
CA ILE A 71 17.29 0.53 5.31
C ILE A 71 18.65 1.21 5.34
N ILE A 72 19.73 0.40 5.41
CA ILE A 72 21.09 0.89 5.69
C ILE A 72 21.60 1.85 4.61
N ASN A 73 21.19 1.63 3.35
CA ASN A 73 21.65 2.40 2.17
C ASN A 73 20.48 2.84 1.30
N ALA A 74 19.45 3.45 1.90
CA ALA A 74 18.24 3.88 1.18
C ALA A 74 18.51 4.95 0.10
N GLU A 75 19.54 5.78 0.31
CA GLU A 75 19.90 6.86 -0.61
C GLU A 75 20.30 6.33 -1.99
N GLY A 76 19.74 6.93 -3.05
CA GLY A 76 20.00 6.53 -4.44
C GLY A 76 19.18 5.34 -4.93
N HIS A 77 18.40 4.68 -4.06
CA HIS A 77 17.49 3.60 -4.46
C HIS A 77 16.09 4.14 -4.72
N TYR A 78 15.49 3.69 -5.84
CA TYR A 78 14.11 4.04 -6.19
C TYR A 78 13.13 3.38 -5.24
N CYS A 79 12.28 4.20 -4.61
CA CYS A 79 11.25 3.74 -3.67
C CYS A 79 9.86 4.05 -4.18
N TYR A 80 8.95 3.07 -4.13
CA TYR A 80 7.56 3.25 -4.54
C TYR A 80 6.57 2.65 -3.55
N VAL A 81 5.33 3.14 -3.60
CA VAL A 81 4.20 2.56 -2.87
C VAL A 81 3.04 2.25 -3.81
N LEU A 82 2.43 1.08 -3.64
CA LEU A 82 1.19 0.67 -4.28
C LEU A 82 0.13 0.40 -3.21
N CYS A 83 -0.92 1.21 -3.16
CA CYS A 83 -2.05 1.01 -2.26
C CYS A 83 -3.20 0.31 -2.98
N THR A 84 -3.84 -0.67 -2.33
CA THR A 84 -5.13 -1.22 -2.79
C THR A 84 -6.26 -0.63 -1.95
N THR A 85 -7.35 -0.25 -2.59
CA THR A 85 -8.51 0.37 -1.93
C THR A 85 -9.81 0.03 -2.66
N GLY A 86 -10.94 0.02 -1.97
CA GLY A 86 -12.25 -0.19 -2.58
C GLY A 86 -12.76 1.04 -3.35
N ASP A 87 -12.36 2.25 -2.92
CA ASP A 87 -12.81 3.52 -3.46
C ASP A 87 -11.66 4.53 -3.60
N ASN A 88 -11.13 5.05 -2.50
CA ASN A 88 -10.08 6.07 -2.54
C ASN A 88 -9.07 5.92 -1.39
N VAL A 89 -7.89 6.53 -1.57
CA VAL A 89 -6.80 6.41 -0.59
C VAL A 89 -6.84 7.45 0.53
N GLY A 90 -7.59 8.54 0.37
CA GLY A 90 -7.56 9.66 1.31
C GLY A 90 -6.15 10.21 1.54
N GLU A 91 -5.71 10.31 2.81
CA GLU A 91 -4.35 10.72 3.19
C GLU A 91 -3.40 9.52 3.44
N ALA A 92 -3.77 8.29 3.04
CA ALA A 92 -2.96 7.11 3.36
C ALA A 92 -1.52 7.23 2.86
N VAL A 93 -1.32 7.69 1.63
CA VAL A 93 0.01 7.87 1.04
C VAL A 93 0.78 8.99 1.74
N ASP A 94 0.15 10.13 2.04
CA ASP A 94 0.80 11.24 2.73
C ASP A 94 1.25 10.86 4.15
N ILE A 95 0.46 10.02 4.84
CA ILE A 95 0.81 9.49 6.16
C ILE A 95 1.99 8.53 6.03
N PHE A 96 1.97 7.64 5.04
CA PHE A 96 3.03 6.67 4.78
C PHE A 96 4.35 7.35 4.39
N GLU A 97 4.31 8.33 3.50
CA GLU A 97 5.47 9.13 3.10
C GLU A 97 6.13 9.83 4.32
N ARG A 98 5.33 10.36 5.24
CA ARG A 98 5.85 10.91 6.50
C ARG A 98 6.49 9.86 7.40
N ASP A 99 5.93 8.65 7.46
CA ASP A 99 6.51 7.57 8.25
C ASP A 99 7.84 7.08 7.63
N LEU A 100 7.94 6.96 6.30
CA LEU A 100 9.18 6.65 5.58
C LEU A 100 10.26 7.71 5.78
N LYS A 101 9.89 8.99 5.69
CA LYS A 101 10.83 10.10 5.90
C LYS A 101 11.49 10.08 7.28
N ARG A 102 10.81 9.59 8.32
CA ARG A 102 11.37 9.46 9.68
C ARG A 102 12.49 8.43 9.76
N ILE A 103 12.52 7.46 8.86
CA ILE A 103 13.56 6.44 8.77
C ILE A 103 14.56 6.70 7.64
N GLY A 104 14.57 7.93 7.08
CA GLY A 104 15.51 8.35 6.04
C GLY A 104 15.21 7.81 4.64
N VAL A 105 14.03 7.26 4.38
CA VAL A 105 13.62 6.75 3.06
C VAL A 105 12.80 7.81 2.32
N HIS A 106 13.22 8.12 1.09
CA HIS A 106 12.48 8.99 0.17
C HIS A 106 11.50 8.17 -0.68
N LEU A 107 10.28 8.67 -0.86
CA LEU A 107 9.27 8.05 -1.73
C LEU A 107 9.29 8.74 -3.11
N ASP A 108 9.63 7.99 -4.16
CA ASP A 108 9.76 8.52 -5.52
C ASP A 108 8.45 8.47 -6.30
N SER A 109 7.62 7.43 -6.09
CA SER A 109 6.33 7.33 -6.75
C SER A 109 5.26 6.62 -5.91
N ALA A 110 3.99 6.92 -6.19
CA ALA A 110 2.86 6.38 -5.47
C ALA A 110 1.70 6.04 -6.42
N PHE A 111 1.11 4.88 -6.20
CA PHE A 111 0.04 4.34 -7.05
C PHE A 111 -1.12 3.81 -6.21
N SER A 112 -2.32 3.86 -6.75
CA SER A 112 -3.49 3.24 -6.14
C SER A 112 -4.25 2.35 -7.11
N LEU A 113 -4.59 1.14 -6.68
CA LEU A 113 -5.47 0.21 -7.40
C LEU A 113 -6.84 0.18 -6.73
N ILE A 114 -7.87 0.43 -7.51
CA ILE A 114 -9.26 0.22 -7.08
C ILE A 114 -9.55 -1.28 -7.19
N MET A 115 -9.83 -1.91 -6.06
CA MET A 115 -10.07 -3.35 -5.93
C MET A 115 -11.50 -3.62 -5.48
N PRO A 116 -12.02 -4.84 -5.71
CA PRO A 116 -13.30 -5.23 -5.15
C PRO A 116 -13.36 -5.02 -3.64
N GLU A 117 -14.50 -4.51 -3.18
CA GLU A 117 -14.75 -4.31 -1.76
C GLU A 117 -14.95 -5.65 -1.05
N SER A 118 -14.26 -5.83 0.06
CA SER A 118 -14.30 -7.03 0.89
C SER A 118 -14.75 -6.73 2.33
N TYR A 119 -15.52 -5.65 2.51
CA TYR A 119 -16.09 -5.31 3.80
C TYR A 119 -17.24 -6.24 4.15
N VAL A 120 -17.04 -7.04 5.19
CA VAL A 120 -18.08 -7.91 5.76
C VAL A 120 -18.35 -7.45 7.19
N GLY A 121 -19.58 -7.02 7.47
CA GLY A 121 -20.01 -6.72 8.83
C GLY A 121 -20.08 -5.25 9.24
N LEU A 122 -19.90 -4.30 8.33
CA LEU A 122 -20.26 -2.90 8.60
C LEU A 122 -21.69 -2.63 8.15
N PRO A 123 -22.56 -2.02 9.00
CA PRO A 123 -23.90 -1.62 8.60
C PRO A 123 -23.84 -0.70 7.37
N PHE A 124 -24.66 -0.97 6.37
CA PHE A 124 -24.78 -0.18 5.13
C PHE A 124 -23.59 -0.30 4.14
N MET A 125 -22.61 -1.17 4.39
CA MET A 125 -21.55 -1.49 3.43
C MET A 125 -21.71 -2.94 3.00
N ASP A 126 -21.95 -3.14 1.70
CA ASP A 126 -22.11 -4.45 1.10
C ASP A 126 -20.94 -4.75 0.17
N VAL A 127 -20.76 -6.03 -0.15
CA VAL A 127 -19.75 -6.42 -1.14
C VAL A 127 -20.20 -5.98 -2.54
N ASP A 128 -19.24 -5.74 -3.41
CA ASP A 128 -19.53 -5.40 -4.80
C ASP A 128 -20.36 -6.50 -5.49
N THR A 129 -21.28 -6.11 -6.37
CA THR A 129 -21.96 -7.07 -7.26
C THR A 129 -20.94 -7.78 -8.15
N ARG A 130 -21.26 -8.98 -8.64
CA ARG A 130 -20.36 -9.77 -9.50
C ARG A 130 -19.88 -9.00 -10.72
N ASP A 131 -20.74 -8.20 -11.34
CA ASP A 131 -20.37 -7.40 -12.52
C ASP A 131 -19.41 -6.28 -12.16
N LYS A 132 -19.66 -5.59 -11.04
CA LYS A 132 -18.77 -4.53 -10.54
C LYS A 132 -17.43 -5.09 -10.07
N GLU A 133 -17.45 -6.26 -9.42
CA GLU A 133 -16.22 -6.98 -9.05
C GLU A 133 -15.37 -7.31 -10.28
N LYS A 134 -16.00 -7.85 -11.34
CA LYS A 134 -15.32 -8.18 -12.59
C LYS A 134 -14.71 -6.94 -13.23
N GLN A 135 -15.47 -5.86 -13.38
CA GLN A 135 -15.00 -4.60 -13.93
C GLN A 135 -13.81 -4.02 -13.13
N LYS A 136 -13.89 -4.05 -11.79
CA LYS A 136 -12.79 -3.58 -10.94
C LYS A 136 -11.52 -4.43 -11.13
N LYS A 137 -11.65 -5.76 -11.24
CA LYS A 137 -10.52 -6.67 -11.48
C LYS A 137 -9.86 -6.45 -12.82
N GLU A 138 -10.66 -6.30 -13.89
CA GLU A 138 -10.16 -6.01 -15.24
C GLU A 138 -9.39 -4.68 -15.23
N LYS A 139 -9.99 -3.63 -14.70
CA LYS A 139 -9.36 -2.30 -14.60
C LYS A 139 -8.10 -2.32 -13.73
N ALA A 140 -8.12 -3.02 -12.60
CA ALA A 140 -6.95 -3.15 -11.73
C ALA A 140 -5.79 -3.89 -12.44
N THR A 141 -6.09 -4.87 -13.29
CA THR A 141 -5.05 -5.57 -14.07
C THR A 141 -4.39 -4.61 -15.08
N GLU A 142 -5.18 -3.83 -15.81
CA GLU A 142 -4.66 -2.84 -16.76
C GLU A 142 -3.82 -1.76 -16.04
N ASP A 143 -4.32 -1.23 -14.93
CA ASP A 143 -3.61 -0.22 -14.15
C ASP A 143 -2.31 -0.78 -13.55
N LEU A 144 -2.33 -2.02 -13.05
CA LEU A 144 -1.14 -2.66 -12.51
C LEU A 144 -0.06 -2.89 -13.58
N GLU A 145 -0.44 -3.22 -14.82
CA GLU A 145 0.50 -3.31 -15.93
C GLU A 145 1.15 -1.97 -16.22
N ARG A 146 0.36 -0.93 -16.31
CA ARG A 146 0.83 0.45 -16.54
C ARG A 146 1.74 0.91 -15.38
N PHE A 147 1.39 0.63 -14.13
CA PHE A 147 2.22 0.98 -12.96
C PHE A 147 3.52 0.19 -12.95
N THR A 148 3.48 -1.10 -13.30
CA THR A 148 4.68 -1.94 -13.42
C THR A 148 5.68 -1.32 -14.40
N ASP A 149 5.21 -0.87 -15.57
CA ASP A 149 6.06 -0.21 -16.56
C ASP A 149 6.73 1.07 -16.02
N MET A 150 5.96 1.89 -15.29
CA MET A 150 6.48 3.10 -14.64
C MET A 150 7.52 2.78 -13.57
N ILE A 151 7.27 1.76 -12.74
CA ILE A 151 8.17 1.28 -11.70
C ILE A 151 9.48 0.73 -12.33
N MET A 152 9.36 -0.07 -13.38
CA MET A 152 10.55 -0.60 -14.08
C MET A 152 11.41 0.50 -14.69
N LYS A 153 10.79 1.55 -15.21
CA LYS A 153 11.45 2.77 -15.74
C LYS A 153 11.90 3.73 -14.62
N ARG A 154 11.63 3.41 -13.35
CA ARG A 154 11.96 4.26 -12.18
C ARG A 154 11.48 5.70 -12.35
N GLN A 155 10.26 5.88 -12.80
CA GLN A 155 9.68 7.21 -12.97
C GLN A 155 9.47 7.86 -11.60
N THR A 156 10.10 9.00 -11.37
CA THR A 156 10.00 9.78 -10.13
C THR A 156 8.93 10.86 -10.22
N GLY A 157 8.40 11.30 -9.07
CA GLY A 157 7.40 12.37 -8.99
C GLY A 157 6.01 11.95 -9.44
N VAL A 158 5.77 10.65 -9.68
CA VAL A 158 4.47 10.13 -10.09
C VAL A 158 3.60 9.90 -8.86
N LYS A 159 2.41 10.52 -8.82
CA LYS A 159 1.35 10.25 -7.83
C LYS A 159 0.05 9.92 -8.57
N ASP A 160 -0.10 8.67 -9.02
CA ASP A 160 -1.30 8.17 -9.68
C ASP A 160 -2.26 7.57 -8.64
N LEU A 161 -3.03 8.46 -8.00
CA LEU A 161 -3.82 8.17 -6.82
C LEU A 161 -5.28 8.60 -7.00
N VAL A 162 -6.20 7.74 -6.61
CA VAL A 162 -7.61 8.12 -6.42
C VAL A 162 -7.79 8.66 -5.00
N ILE A 163 -7.76 9.98 -4.82
CA ILE A 163 -7.70 10.62 -3.49
C ILE A 163 -9.09 10.78 -2.84
N GLY A 164 -10.16 10.90 -3.65
CA GLY A 164 -11.51 11.15 -3.15
C GLY A 164 -11.80 12.63 -2.87
N ARG A 165 -13.07 12.93 -2.52
CA ARG A 165 -13.58 14.32 -2.47
C ARG A 165 -13.22 15.09 -1.18
N TRP A 166 -13.04 14.37 -0.04
CA TRP A 166 -12.83 14.96 1.30
C TRP A 166 -11.71 14.24 2.06
N PRO A 167 -10.46 14.17 1.52
CA PRO A 167 -9.43 13.29 2.04
C PRO A 167 -9.08 13.59 3.51
N LYS A 168 -8.99 14.87 3.88
CA LYS A 168 -8.61 15.27 5.26
C LYS A 168 -9.69 14.91 6.29
N ILE A 169 -10.97 15.12 5.98
CA ILE A 169 -12.07 14.80 6.88
C ILE A 169 -12.17 13.28 7.05
N ASN A 170 -12.16 12.55 5.94
CA ASN A 170 -12.22 11.09 5.95
C ASN A 170 -11.07 10.48 6.76
N SER A 171 -9.84 10.91 6.51
CA SER A 171 -8.65 10.33 7.16
C SER A 171 -8.49 10.75 8.62
N ARG A 172 -8.77 12.01 8.96
CA ARG A 172 -8.45 12.56 10.29
C ARG A 172 -9.57 12.37 11.30
N ILE A 173 -10.82 12.43 10.88
CA ILE A 173 -11.99 12.28 11.77
C ILE A 173 -12.52 10.85 11.69
N ILE A 174 -13.08 10.46 10.54
CA ILE A 174 -13.76 9.17 10.38
C ILE A 174 -12.75 8.01 10.51
N GLY A 175 -11.62 8.09 9.80
CA GLY A 175 -10.58 7.06 9.83
C GLY A 175 -9.91 6.90 11.19
N SER A 176 -9.75 7.99 11.96
CA SER A 176 -9.20 7.92 13.32
C SER A 176 -10.15 7.24 14.29
N ILE A 177 -11.45 7.49 14.18
CA ILE A 177 -12.49 6.83 14.98
C ILE A 177 -12.58 5.36 14.60
N PHE A 178 -12.57 5.05 13.30
CA PHE A 178 -12.60 3.69 12.77
C PHE A 178 -11.43 2.85 13.30
N VAL A 179 -10.20 3.35 13.18
CA VAL A 179 -9.00 2.65 13.66
C VAL A 179 -9.03 2.47 15.18
N LYS A 180 -9.53 3.46 15.93
CA LYS A 180 -9.52 3.43 17.40
C LYS A 180 -10.59 2.49 17.99
N HIS A 181 -11.72 2.33 17.34
CA HIS A 181 -12.87 1.62 17.91
C HIS A 181 -13.24 0.32 17.21
N LEU A 182 -12.87 0.13 15.94
CA LEU A 182 -13.23 -1.05 15.15
C LEU A 182 -12.05 -1.99 14.88
N ILE A 183 -10.82 -1.49 14.96
CA ILE A 183 -9.60 -2.31 14.87
C ILE A 183 -9.05 -2.41 16.29
N THR A 184 -9.59 -3.33 17.08
CA THR A 184 -9.02 -3.68 18.38
C THR A 184 -8.05 -4.84 18.19
N ASP A 185 -6.78 -4.63 18.60
CA ASP A 185 -5.83 -5.72 18.83
C ASP A 185 -6.35 -6.57 20.01
N LYS A 186 -7.13 -7.59 19.74
CA LYS A 186 -7.50 -8.66 20.68
C LYS A 186 -7.10 -9.98 20.08
#